data_b31b4a2fb1fd339fffb2fe981ec2f0b0
#
_entry.id   b31b4a2fb1fd339fffb2fe981ec2f0b0
#
_cell.length_a   1.000
_cell.length_b   1.000
_cell.length_c   1.000
_cell.angle_alpha   90.00
_cell.angle_beta   90.00
_cell.angle_gamma   90.00
#
_symmetry.space_group_name_H-M   'P 1'
#
loop_
_entity.id
_entity.type
_entity.pdbx_description
1 polymer ?
#
loop_
_entity_poly.entity_id
_entity_poly.type
_entity_poly.pdbx_seq_one_letter_code
_entity_poly.pdbx_strand_id
1 'polypeptide(L)'
;PALVHHCGELLAAVEQEEQRLEQDGSLSTKQLEARNQALIAVRDGVWAITRDRLRAAEVVSHLSGGAMHTGSLEAFLSIHQALSAIDRLEVRGRDSAGLHVLVHDHALDLDDPVIAAEIDRRSGDPNFGTGSVRVVDGVLSIVHKTAAEIGELGDNTAVIRQAFADDALLHAALANETARTLVLGHTRWASIGIISEPNAHPLNSELPDVAGPYVVGALNG
;
A
#
# COMPACT_ATOMS: atom_id res chain seq x y z
N PRO A 1 3.13 -16.38 15.56
CA PRO A 1 4.12 -16.85 16.54
C PRO A 1 4.83 -18.12 16.11
N ALA A 2 4.12 -19.19 15.69
CA ALA A 2 4.74 -20.46 15.33
C ALA A 2 5.72 -20.34 14.13
N LEU A 3 5.35 -19.64 13.06
CA LEU A 3 6.20 -19.44 11.89
C LEU A 3 7.49 -18.69 12.22
N VAL A 4 7.43 -17.65 13.06
CA VAL A 4 8.62 -16.90 13.51
C VAL A 4 9.55 -17.81 14.31
N HIS A 5 8.99 -18.67 15.18
CA HIS A 5 9.76 -19.63 15.96
C HIS A 5 10.49 -20.64 15.03
N HIS A 6 9.79 -21.24 14.08
CA HIS A 6 10.41 -22.16 13.12
C HIS A 6 11.48 -21.51 12.23
N CYS A 7 11.27 -20.25 11.84
CA CYS A 7 12.31 -19.48 11.14
C CYS A 7 13.57 -19.31 12.00
N GLY A 8 13.40 -19.07 13.31
CA GLY A 8 14.52 -19.01 14.26
C GLY A 8 15.27 -20.34 14.40
N GLU A 9 14.55 -21.46 14.48
CA GLU A 9 15.15 -22.80 14.53
C GLU A 9 15.94 -23.12 13.25
N LEU A 10 15.41 -22.76 12.08
CA LEU A 10 16.12 -22.92 10.81
C LEU A 10 17.41 -22.11 10.75
N LEU A 11 17.40 -20.84 11.22
CA LEU A 11 18.61 -20.03 11.27
C LEU A 11 19.66 -20.61 12.21
N ALA A 12 19.26 -21.09 13.37
CA ALA A 12 20.17 -21.75 14.31
C ALA A 12 20.79 -23.05 13.71
N ALA A 13 20.00 -23.81 12.95
CA ALA A 13 20.50 -24.98 12.26
C ALA A 13 21.50 -24.62 11.14
N VAL A 14 21.25 -23.52 10.41
CA VAL A 14 22.19 -22.99 9.41
C VAL A 14 23.51 -22.60 10.06
N GLU A 15 23.48 -21.86 11.17
CA GLU A 15 24.68 -21.45 11.89
C GLU A 15 25.52 -22.65 12.40
N GLN A 16 24.83 -23.67 12.92
CA GLN A 16 25.51 -24.91 13.35
C GLN A 16 26.17 -25.64 12.18
N GLU A 17 25.52 -25.72 11.03
CA GLU A 17 26.09 -26.40 9.87
C GLU A 17 27.25 -25.61 9.26
N GLU A 18 27.18 -24.27 9.24
CA GLU A 18 28.31 -23.42 8.84
C GLU A 18 29.55 -23.69 9.71
N GLN A 19 29.38 -23.73 11.04
CA GLN A 19 30.49 -24.06 11.96
C GLN A 19 31.08 -25.46 11.72
N ARG A 20 30.23 -26.44 11.36
CA ARG A 20 30.70 -27.78 10.99
C ARG A 20 31.51 -27.75 9.70
N LEU A 21 31.04 -27.03 8.69
CA LEU A 21 31.73 -26.90 7.41
C LEU A 21 33.10 -26.23 7.55
N GLU A 22 33.23 -25.23 8.44
CA GLU A 22 34.49 -24.59 8.73
C GLU A 22 35.54 -25.55 9.37
N GLN A 23 35.05 -26.52 10.13
CA GLN A 23 35.90 -27.49 10.83
C GLN A 23 36.19 -28.77 10.00
N ASP A 24 35.40 -29.02 8.93
CA ASP A 24 35.51 -30.20 8.10
C ASP A 24 36.52 -30.02 6.96
N GLY A 25 37.78 -30.33 7.26
CA GLY A 25 38.85 -30.35 6.23
C GLY A 25 38.79 -31.47 5.20
N SER A 26 37.78 -32.36 5.25
CA SER A 26 37.66 -33.51 4.34
C SER A 26 36.91 -33.20 3.03
N LEU A 27 36.21 -32.06 2.95
CA LEU A 27 35.39 -31.68 1.82
C LEU A 27 36.22 -31.12 0.67
N SER A 28 35.92 -31.55 -0.54
CA SER A 28 36.45 -30.87 -1.73
C SER A 28 35.83 -29.48 -1.88
N THR A 29 36.55 -28.57 -2.53
CA THR A 29 36.09 -27.21 -2.82
C THR A 29 34.71 -27.18 -3.45
N LYS A 30 34.42 -28.05 -4.41
CA LYS A 30 33.11 -28.15 -5.07
C LYS A 30 31.99 -28.56 -4.11
N GLN A 31 32.26 -29.44 -3.17
CA GLN A 31 31.31 -29.89 -2.15
C GLN A 31 31.03 -28.75 -1.15
N LEU A 32 32.07 -28.06 -0.75
CA LEU A 32 31.98 -26.91 0.16
C LEU A 32 31.14 -25.78 -0.47
N GLU A 33 31.44 -25.43 -1.73
CA GLU A 33 30.65 -24.41 -2.47
C GLU A 33 29.17 -24.79 -2.58
N ALA A 34 28.87 -26.05 -2.94
CA ALA A 34 27.48 -26.50 -3.07
C ALA A 34 26.72 -26.43 -1.74
N ARG A 35 27.34 -26.78 -0.61
CA ARG A 35 26.74 -26.70 0.72
C ARG A 35 26.55 -25.24 1.15
N ASN A 36 27.54 -24.40 0.95
CA ASN A 36 27.43 -22.96 1.24
C ASN A 36 26.29 -22.30 0.45
N GLN A 37 26.14 -22.60 -0.83
CA GLN A 37 25.02 -22.11 -1.64
C GLN A 37 23.65 -22.58 -1.09
N ALA A 38 23.55 -23.83 -0.62
CA ALA A 38 22.32 -24.31 0.00
C ALA A 38 21.99 -23.58 1.32
N LEU A 39 22.99 -23.33 2.17
CA LEU A 39 22.80 -22.57 3.43
C LEU A 39 22.41 -21.12 3.16
N ILE A 40 23.03 -20.46 2.17
CA ILE A 40 22.65 -19.12 1.73
C ILE A 40 21.20 -19.11 1.26
N ALA A 41 20.78 -20.08 0.44
CA ALA A 41 19.39 -20.16 -0.05
C ALA A 41 18.37 -20.33 1.09
N VAL A 42 18.69 -21.10 2.13
CA VAL A 42 17.84 -21.21 3.33
C VAL A 42 17.77 -19.87 4.08
N ARG A 43 18.90 -19.21 4.27
CA ARG A 43 18.99 -17.91 4.95
C ARG A 43 18.18 -16.84 4.20
N ASP A 44 18.32 -16.78 2.88
CA ASP A 44 17.55 -15.87 2.03
C ASP A 44 16.05 -16.16 2.09
N GLY A 45 15.67 -17.45 2.10
CA GLY A 45 14.27 -17.86 2.27
C GLY A 45 13.69 -17.42 3.62
N VAL A 46 14.43 -17.62 4.71
CA VAL A 46 14.01 -17.18 6.04
C VAL A 46 13.92 -15.65 6.11
N TRP A 47 14.88 -14.94 5.51
CA TRP A 47 14.85 -13.48 5.42
C TRP A 47 13.61 -12.99 4.66
N ALA A 48 13.31 -13.59 3.50
CA ALA A 48 12.13 -13.23 2.70
C ALA A 48 10.82 -13.46 3.47
N ILE A 49 10.74 -14.52 4.29
CA ILE A 49 9.57 -14.79 5.13
C ILE A 49 9.47 -13.73 6.25
N THR A 50 10.54 -13.53 7.01
CA THR A 50 10.50 -12.74 8.26
C THR A 50 10.52 -11.24 8.01
N ARG A 51 11.29 -10.76 7.05
CA ARG A 51 11.49 -9.33 6.79
C ARG A 51 10.54 -8.75 5.76
N ASP A 52 10.04 -9.56 4.83
CA ASP A 52 9.17 -9.11 3.77
C ASP A 52 7.73 -9.55 4.00
N ARG A 53 7.46 -10.87 3.98
CA ARG A 53 6.09 -11.38 3.98
C ARG A 53 5.35 -11.17 5.30
N LEU A 54 6.00 -11.48 6.43
CA LEU A 54 5.38 -11.28 7.74
C LEU A 54 5.16 -9.80 8.04
N ARG A 55 6.12 -8.96 7.69
CA ARG A 55 5.99 -7.50 7.86
C ARG A 55 4.85 -6.95 6.99
N ALA A 56 4.76 -7.38 5.72
CA ALA A 56 3.65 -6.98 4.86
C ALA A 56 2.30 -7.45 5.43
N ALA A 57 2.22 -8.69 5.92
CA ALA A 57 1.00 -9.22 6.53
C ALA A 57 0.59 -8.43 7.81
N GLU A 58 1.54 -8.04 8.65
CA GLU A 58 1.29 -7.20 9.83
C GLU A 58 0.74 -5.83 9.43
N VAL A 59 1.35 -5.19 8.44
CA VAL A 59 0.90 -3.88 7.95
C VAL A 59 -0.49 -3.97 7.32
N VAL A 60 -0.74 -4.99 6.50
CA VAL A 60 -2.06 -5.22 5.89
C VAL A 60 -3.11 -5.52 6.94
N SER A 61 -2.79 -6.32 7.96
CA SER A 61 -3.69 -6.58 9.08
C SER A 61 -4.06 -5.30 9.84
N HIS A 62 -3.09 -4.41 10.05
CA HIS A 62 -3.35 -3.11 10.67
C HIS A 62 -4.22 -2.21 9.77
N LEU A 63 -3.85 -2.07 8.49
CA LEU A 63 -4.59 -1.27 7.52
C LEU A 63 -6.04 -1.74 7.36
N SER A 64 -6.27 -3.04 7.37
CA SER A 64 -7.59 -3.65 7.17
C SER A 64 -8.46 -3.71 8.42
N GLY A 65 -7.93 -3.23 9.57
CA GLY A 65 -8.63 -3.38 10.85
C GLY A 65 -8.90 -4.85 11.24
N GLY A 66 -8.08 -5.78 10.74
CA GLY A 66 -8.24 -7.22 10.97
C GLY A 66 -9.30 -7.88 10.07
N ALA A 67 -9.63 -7.31 8.92
CA ALA A 67 -10.54 -7.93 7.95
C ALA A 67 -10.09 -9.34 7.56
N MET A 68 -11.07 -10.23 7.34
CA MET A 68 -10.84 -11.64 7.06
C MET A 68 -11.27 -12.06 5.64
N HIS A 69 -11.95 -11.18 4.89
CA HIS A 69 -12.38 -11.45 3.52
C HIS A 69 -11.19 -11.36 2.55
N THR A 70 -11.10 -12.27 1.61
CA THR A 70 -10.03 -12.30 0.61
C THR A 70 -10.00 -10.99 -0.20
N GLY A 71 -11.16 -10.50 -0.65
CA GLY A 71 -11.27 -9.22 -1.37
C GLY A 71 -10.72 -8.04 -0.56
N SER A 72 -11.04 -7.96 0.74
CA SER A 72 -10.48 -6.96 1.64
C SER A 72 -8.96 -7.06 1.74
N LEU A 73 -8.44 -8.26 1.97
CA LEU A 73 -7.00 -8.47 2.15
C LEU A 73 -6.20 -8.15 0.88
N GLU A 74 -6.70 -8.54 -0.29
CA GLU A 74 -6.10 -8.21 -1.59
C GLU A 74 -6.11 -6.70 -1.86
N ALA A 75 -7.22 -6.02 -1.52
CA ALA A 75 -7.35 -4.58 -1.65
C ALA A 75 -6.35 -3.83 -0.76
N PHE A 76 -6.29 -4.16 0.53
CA PHE A 76 -5.36 -3.52 1.46
C PHE A 76 -3.89 -3.90 1.18
N LEU A 77 -3.63 -5.09 0.63
CA LEU A 77 -2.29 -5.44 0.12
C LEU A 77 -1.90 -4.54 -1.06
N SER A 78 -2.82 -4.29 -1.99
CA SER A 78 -2.58 -3.39 -3.13
C SER A 78 -2.29 -1.96 -2.68
N ILE A 79 -3.06 -1.45 -1.71
CA ILE A 79 -2.82 -0.14 -1.08
C ILE A 79 -1.44 -0.13 -0.39
N HIS A 80 -1.10 -1.16 0.38
CA HIS A 80 0.20 -1.27 1.04
C HIS A 80 1.36 -1.28 0.04
N GLN A 81 1.24 -2.03 -1.04
CA GLN A 81 2.27 -2.10 -2.09
C GLN A 81 2.47 -0.75 -2.78
N ALA A 82 1.37 -0.05 -3.12
CA ALA A 82 1.44 1.27 -3.72
C ALA A 82 2.08 2.31 -2.78
N LEU A 83 1.68 2.33 -1.49
CA LEU A 83 2.31 3.20 -0.49
C LEU A 83 3.79 2.88 -0.28
N SER A 84 4.17 1.60 -0.30
CA SER A 84 5.58 1.20 -0.19
C SER A 84 6.41 1.58 -1.43
N ALA A 85 5.77 1.62 -2.60
CA ALA A 85 6.41 2.13 -3.82
C ALA A 85 6.60 3.65 -3.77
N ILE A 86 5.57 4.39 -3.34
CA ILE A 86 5.64 5.86 -3.15
C ILE A 86 6.76 6.21 -2.16
N ASP A 87 6.83 5.54 -1.02
CA ASP A 87 7.85 5.74 0.01
C ASP A 87 9.27 5.65 -0.57
N ARG A 88 9.53 4.66 -1.42
CA ARG A 88 10.82 4.52 -2.11
C ARG A 88 11.06 5.60 -3.17
N LEU A 89 10.01 6.16 -3.75
CA LEU A 89 10.07 7.20 -4.77
C LEU A 89 10.19 8.61 -4.17
N GLU A 90 9.87 8.80 -2.89
CA GLU A 90 9.95 10.10 -2.19
C GLU A 90 11.35 10.73 -2.25
N VAL A 91 12.42 9.95 -2.42
CA VAL A 91 13.78 10.45 -2.68
C VAL A 91 13.82 11.39 -3.90
N ARG A 92 12.86 11.24 -4.83
CA ARG A 92 12.74 12.03 -6.07
C ARG A 92 11.54 12.96 -6.12
N GLY A 93 10.70 12.96 -5.08
CA GLY A 93 9.47 13.76 -5.11
C GLY A 93 8.77 13.70 -3.76
N ARG A 94 9.21 14.51 -2.81
CA ARG A 94 8.72 14.51 -1.43
C ARG A 94 7.81 15.68 -1.06
N ASP A 95 7.54 16.58 -2.02
CA ASP A 95 6.77 17.79 -1.74
C ASP A 95 5.29 17.50 -1.51
N SER A 96 4.78 16.49 -2.21
CA SER A 96 3.44 15.99 -2.00
C SER A 96 3.30 14.55 -2.50
N ALA A 97 2.34 13.85 -1.94
CA ALA A 97 1.96 12.51 -2.39
C ALA A 97 0.44 12.34 -2.38
N GLY A 98 -0.03 11.36 -3.13
CA GLY A 98 -1.43 10.96 -3.09
C GLY A 98 -1.62 9.55 -3.60
N LEU A 99 -2.68 8.93 -3.11
CA LEU A 99 -3.12 7.61 -3.51
C LEU A 99 -4.62 7.66 -3.77
N HIS A 100 -5.02 7.18 -4.92
CA HIS A 100 -6.40 7.02 -5.34
C HIS A 100 -6.73 5.54 -5.44
N VAL A 101 -7.90 5.17 -4.92
CA VAL A 101 -8.42 3.80 -4.94
C VAL A 101 -9.77 3.80 -5.61
N LEU A 102 -9.92 3.01 -6.66
CA LEU A 102 -11.20 2.65 -7.26
C LEU A 102 -11.63 1.30 -6.70
N VAL A 103 -12.86 1.21 -6.20
CA VAL A 103 -13.43 -0.03 -5.68
C VAL A 103 -14.61 -0.45 -6.55
N HIS A 104 -14.45 -1.59 -7.21
CA HIS A 104 -15.49 -2.27 -7.97
C HIS A 104 -16.12 -3.37 -7.11
N ASP A 105 -17.34 -3.75 -7.41
CA ASP A 105 -18.06 -4.84 -6.74
C ASP A 105 -18.07 -4.70 -5.21
N HIS A 106 -18.19 -3.46 -4.73
CA HIS A 106 -18.15 -3.11 -3.31
C HIS A 106 -19.41 -3.56 -2.56
N ALA A 107 -19.30 -3.67 -1.22
CA ALA A 107 -20.39 -4.12 -0.34
C ALA A 107 -21.38 -3.01 0.05
N LEU A 108 -21.15 -1.77 -0.36
CA LEU A 108 -21.99 -0.65 0.07
C LEU A 108 -23.40 -0.74 -0.53
N ASP A 109 -24.41 -0.57 0.32
CA ASP A 109 -25.76 -0.21 -0.10
C ASP A 109 -25.79 1.33 -0.28
N LEU A 110 -25.80 1.76 -1.53
CA LEU A 110 -25.77 3.18 -1.88
C LEU A 110 -27.12 3.88 -1.56
N ASP A 111 -28.18 3.13 -1.33
CA ASP A 111 -29.50 3.63 -0.92
C ASP A 111 -29.61 3.76 0.62
N ASP A 112 -28.65 3.24 1.38
CA ASP A 112 -28.59 3.44 2.82
C ASP A 112 -28.37 4.93 3.14
N PRO A 113 -29.25 5.57 3.95
CA PRO A 113 -29.16 7.01 4.21
C PRO A 113 -27.85 7.45 4.88
N VAL A 114 -27.21 6.58 5.66
CA VAL A 114 -25.93 6.89 6.34
C VAL A 114 -24.80 6.88 5.31
N ILE A 115 -24.77 5.87 4.45
CA ILE A 115 -23.78 5.74 3.38
C ILE A 115 -23.95 6.89 2.37
N ALA A 116 -25.18 7.15 1.92
CA ALA A 116 -25.47 8.25 1.00
C ALA A 116 -25.03 9.61 1.57
N ALA A 117 -25.37 9.91 2.83
CA ALA A 117 -24.95 11.15 3.48
C ALA A 117 -23.45 11.28 3.62
N GLU A 118 -22.72 10.21 3.89
CA GLU A 118 -21.26 10.23 3.97
C GLU A 118 -20.61 10.45 2.58
N ILE A 119 -21.15 9.82 1.55
CA ILE A 119 -20.73 10.04 0.17
C ILE A 119 -20.99 11.49 -0.24
N ASP A 120 -22.19 12.02 -0.01
CA ASP A 120 -22.56 13.41 -0.33
C ASP A 120 -21.62 14.41 0.36
N ARG A 121 -21.37 14.21 1.64
CA ARG A 121 -20.45 15.04 2.42
C ARG A 121 -19.05 15.11 1.81
N ARG A 122 -18.54 13.99 1.28
CA ARG A 122 -17.19 13.85 0.71
C ARG A 122 -17.11 14.17 -0.79
N SER A 123 -18.25 14.19 -1.47
CA SER A 123 -18.32 14.48 -2.91
C SER A 123 -18.32 15.97 -3.24
N GLY A 124 -18.58 16.82 -2.27
CA GLY A 124 -18.70 18.28 -2.47
C GLY A 124 -17.38 19.03 -2.62
N ASP A 125 -16.22 18.37 -2.48
CA ASP A 125 -14.92 19.04 -2.64
C ASP A 125 -14.55 19.20 -4.13
N PRO A 126 -14.53 20.44 -4.67
CA PRO A 126 -14.19 20.67 -6.08
C PRO A 126 -12.69 20.48 -6.36
N ASN A 127 -11.86 20.44 -5.33
CA ASN A 127 -10.40 20.29 -5.48
C ASN A 127 -9.93 18.84 -5.46
N PHE A 128 -10.86 17.91 -5.29
CA PHE A 128 -10.51 16.50 -5.16
C PHE A 128 -9.38 16.26 -4.14
N GLY A 129 -9.52 16.90 -2.97
CA GLY A 129 -8.57 16.84 -1.86
C GLY A 129 -8.67 15.55 -1.08
N THR A 130 -7.93 15.47 0.04
CA THR A 130 -7.89 14.26 0.87
C THR A 130 -9.26 13.90 1.41
N GLY A 131 -9.60 12.61 1.34
CA GLY A 131 -10.91 12.10 1.73
C GLY A 131 -12.03 12.33 0.71
N SER A 132 -11.75 12.93 -0.45
CA SER A 132 -12.76 13.08 -1.50
C SER A 132 -13.24 11.73 -2.03
N VAL A 133 -14.56 11.67 -2.29
CA VAL A 133 -15.25 10.47 -2.80
C VAL A 133 -16.02 10.82 -4.05
N ARG A 134 -16.08 9.89 -5.01
CA ARG A 134 -17.03 9.92 -6.13
C ARG A 134 -17.60 8.53 -6.32
N VAL A 135 -18.84 8.47 -6.78
CA VAL A 135 -19.46 7.23 -7.26
C VAL A 135 -19.84 7.43 -8.72
N VAL A 136 -19.22 6.65 -9.59
CA VAL A 136 -19.44 6.74 -11.04
C VAL A 136 -19.67 5.33 -11.57
N ASP A 137 -20.84 5.13 -12.21
CA ASP A 137 -21.26 3.82 -12.77
C ASP A 137 -21.16 2.66 -11.76
N GLY A 138 -21.46 2.92 -10.49
CA GLY A 138 -21.37 1.93 -9.42
C GLY A 138 -19.96 1.62 -8.92
N VAL A 139 -18.96 2.38 -9.35
CA VAL A 139 -17.58 2.30 -8.87
C VAL A 139 -17.34 3.38 -7.83
N LEU A 140 -16.84 2.99 -6.67
CA LEU A 140 -16.45 3.95 -5.62
C LEU A 140 -15.02 4.41 -5.86
N SER A 141 -14.82 5.71 -5.91
CA SER A 141 -13.54 6.40 -6.07
C SER A 141 -13.21 7.13 -4.78
N ILE A 142 -12.09 6.82 -4.15
CA ILE A 142 -11.60 7.44 -2.92
C ILE A 142 -10.18 7.90 -3.12
N VAL A 143 -9.85 9.13 -2.68
CA VAL A 143 -8.50 9.66 -2.73
C VAL A 143 -8.05 10.16 -1.36
N HIS A 144 -6.81 9.88 -1.01
CA HIS A 144 -6.10 10.55 0.08
C HIS A 144 -4.80 11.16 -0.42
N LYS A 145 -4.56 12.41 -0.04
CA LYS A 145 -3.44 13.23 -0.47
C LYS A 145 -2.81 13.93 0.73
N THR A 146 -1.56 14.32 0.57
CA THR A 146 -0.88 15.19 1.52
C THR A 146 0.18 16.01 0.81
N ALA A 147 0.51 17.16 1.37
CA ALA A 147 1.59 18.02 0.93
C ALA A 147 2.35 18.51 2.17
N ALA A 148 3.51 17.92 2.40
CA ALA A 148 4.41 18.34 3.46
C ALA A 148 5.47 19.27 2.85
N GLU A 149 5.38 20.56 3.17
CA GLU A 149 6.31 21.58 2.64
C GLU A 149 7.75 21.35 3.11
N ILE A 150 7.93 20.79 4.31
CA ILE A 150 9.22 20.38 4.87
C ILE A 150 8.96 19.10 5.69
N GLY A 151 9.12 17.94 5.08
CA GLY A 151 8.97 16.65 5.74
C GLY A 151 10.22 15.78 5.67
N GLU A 152 10.31 14.82 6.55
CA GLU A 152 11.27 13.72 6.43
C GLU A 152 10.76 12.70 5.40
N LEU A 153 11.67 11.86 4.91
CA LEU A 153 11.28 10.74 4.02
C LEU A 153 10.35 9.80 4.78
N GLY A 154 9.21 9.48 4.18
CA GLY A 154 8.18 8.63 4.77
C GLY A 154 7.01 9.36 5.42
N ASP A 155 7.10 10.66 5.68
CA ASP A 155 6.05 11.43 6.36
C ASP A 155 4.76 11.45 5.52
N ASN A 156 4.85 11.73 4.22
CA ASN A 156 3.70 11.75 3.34
C ASN A 156 3.00 10.39 3.28
N THR A 157 3.77 9.32 3.14
CA THR A 157 3.21 7.96 3.08
C THR A 157 2.61 7.51 4.41
N ALA A 158 3.17 7.95 5.55
CA ALA A 158 2.61 7.67 6.87
C ALA A 158 1.24 8.33 7.06
N VAL A 159 1.09 9.59 6.68
CA VAL A 159 -0.19 10.34 6.73
C VAL A 159 -1.24 9.67 5.86
N ILE A 160 -0.92 9.35 4.60
CA ILE A 160 -1.86 8.70 3.68
C ILE A 160 -2.23 7.30 4.19
N ARG A 161 -1.27 6.55 4.72
CA ARG A 161 -1.50 5.23 5.30
C ARG A 161 -2.50 5.27 6.45
N GLN A 162 -2.32 6.24 7.36
CA GLN A 162 -3.24 6.42 8.47
C GLN A 162 -4.65 6.82 7.98
N ALA A 163 -4.72 7.72 6.98
CA ALA A 163 -5.99 8.13 6.40
C ALA A 163 -6.79 6.95 5.81
N PHE A 164 -6.12 6.01 5.13
CA PHE A 164 -6.77 4.78 4.64
C PHE A 164 -7.12 3.80 5.76
N ALA A 165 -6.30 3.70 6.80
CA ALA A 165 -6.60 2.86 7.96
C ALA A 165 -7.85 3.34 8.71
N ASP A 166 -8.10 4.65 8.75
CA ASP A 166 -9.21 5.27 9.46
C ASP A 166 -10.45 5.49 8.56
N ASP A 167 -10.38 5.19 7.27
CA ASP A 167 -11.48 5.44 6.33
C ASP A 167 -12.59 4.39 6.45
N ALA A 168 -13.57 4.67 7.30
CA ALA A 168 -14.69 3.77 7.56
C ALA A 168 -15.52 3.44 6.29
N LEU A 169 -15.64 4.38 5.33
CA LEU A 169 -16.35 4.14 4.08
C LEU A 169 -15.60 3.12 3.21
N LEU A 170 -14.28 3.24 3.11
CA LEU A 170 -13.45 2.26 2.41
C LEU A 170 -13.56 0.87 3.05
N HIS A 171 -13.46 0.81 4.38
CA HIS A 171 -13.61 -0.46 5.10
C HIS A 171 -14.97 -1.12 4.85
N ALA A 172 -16.05 -0.34 4.88
CA ALA A 172 -17.39 -0.83 4.55
C ALA A 172 -17.49 -1.30 3.10
N ALA A 173 -16.91 -0.55 2.16
CA ALA A 173 -16.88 -0.90 0.74
C ALA A 173 -16.16 -2.23 0.46
N LEU A 174 -15.12 -2.51 1.23
CA LEU A 174 -14.27 -3.72 1.08
C LEU A 174 -14.75 -4.92 1.92
N ALA A 175 -15.86 -4.81 2.65
CA ALA A 175 -16.32 -5.84 3.59
C ALA A 175 -16.99 -7.03 2.88
N ASN A 176 -16.43 -7.52 1.78
CA ASN A 176 -16.91 -8.69 1.04
C ASN A 176 -15.78 -9.43 0.32
N GLU A 177 -16.10 -10.60 -0.26
CA GLU A 177 -15.16 -11.43 -1.02
C GLU A 177 -14.96 -10.99 -2.48
N THR A 178 -15.88 -10.18 -3.02
CA THR A 178 -15.93 -9.83 -4.44
C THR A 178 -15.32 -8.46 -4.75
N ALA A 179 -15.10 -7.63 -3.74
CA ALA A 179 -14.52 -6.31 -3.92
C ALA A 179 -13.16 -6.37 -4.64
N ARG A 180 -13.00 -5.53 -5.64
CA ARG A 180 -11.78 -5.41 -6.44
C ARG A 180 -11.33 -3.98 -6.44
N THR A 181 -10.03 -3.77 -6.36
CA THR A 181 -9.45 -2.43 -6.33
C THR A 181 -8.47 -2.21 -7.48
N LEU A 182 -8.51 -0.98 -8.00
CA LEU A 182 -7.45 -0.41 -8.80
C LEU A 182 -6.84 0.75 -8.02
N VAL A 183 -5.52 0.78 -7.91
CA VAL A 183 -4.81 1.77 -7.10
C VAL A 183 -3.88 2.58 -7.99
N LEU A 184 -3.98 3.92 -7.90
CA LEU A 184 -3.10 4.87 -8.59
C LEU A 184 -2.41 5.75 -7.55
N GLY A 185 -1.11 5.63 -7.43
CA GLY A 185 -0.30 6.44 -6.53
C GLY A 185 0.67 7.35 -7.27
N HIS A 186 0.95 8.51 -6.67
CA HIS A 186 1.93 9.46 -7.19
C HIS A 186 2.65 10.19 -6.07
N THR A 187 3.92 10.49 -6.27
CA THR A 187 4.71 11.41 -5.46
C THR A 187 5.25 12.51 -6.37
N ARG A 188 5.23 13.76 -5.91
CA ARG A 188 5.52 14.93 -6.73
C ARG A 188 6.73 15.68 -6.19
N TRP A 189 7.62 16.07 -7.11
CA TRP A 189 8.55 17.17 -6.92
C TRP A 189 7.97 18.40 -7.63
N ALA A 190 7.60 19.42 -6.87
CA ALA A 190 7.00 20.62 -7.42
C ALA A 190 8.08 21.51 -8.04
N SER A 191 8.34 21.35 -9.32
CA SER A 191 9.22 22.28 -10.06
C SER A 191 8.52 23.59 -10.41
N ILE A 192 7.20 23.57 -10.56
CA ILE A 192 6.35 24.73 -10.86
C ILE A 192 5.06 24.61 -10.04
N GLY A 193 4.60 25.74 -9.50
CA GLY A 193 3.35 25.81 -8.75
C GLY A 193 3.51 25.67 -7.24
N ILE A 194 2.41 25.91 -6.53
CA ILE A 194 2.38 25.88 -5.06
C ILE A 194 2.37 24.43 -4.59
N ILE A 195 3.18 24.13 -3.58
CA ILE A 195 3.10 22.88 -2.82
C ILE A 195 1.85 22.96 -1.95
N SER A 196 0.83 22.21 -2.33
CA SER A 196 -0.45 22.17 -1.63
C SER A 196 -1.17 20.87 -1.91
N GLU A 197 -2.04 20.45 -1.03
CA GLU A 197 -2.82 19.24 -1.18
C GLU A 197 -3.70 19.23 -2.45
N PRO A 198 -4.42 20.32 -2.82
CA PRO A 198 -5.17 20.36 -4.08
C PRO A 198 -4.32 20.10 -5.33
N ASN A 199 -3.05 20.49 -5.31
CA ASN A 199 -2.11 20.30 -6.40
C ASN A 199 -1.36 18.95 -6.33
N ALA A 200 -1.55 18.18 -5.28
CA ALA A 200 -1.03 16.83 -5.19
C ALA A 200 -1.79 15.90 -6.16
N HIS A 201 -1.05 15.06 -6.87
CA HIS A 201 -1.65 14.03 -7.72
C HIS A 201 -2.05 12.79 -6.87
N PRO A 202 -3.03 12.00 -7.34
CA PRO A 202 -3.78 12.09 -8.60
C PRO A 202 -4.80 13.24 -8.61
N LEU A 203 -5.12 13.71 -9.83
CA LEU A 203 -6.16 14.68 -10.11
C LEU A 203 -7.31 14.02 -10.88
N ASN A 204 -8.51 14.61 -10.81
CA ASN A 204 -9.63 14.15 -11.62
C ASN A 204 -9.97 15.13 -12.76
N SER A 205 -10.84 14.68 -13.67
CA SER A 205 -11.26 15.48 -14.85
C SER A 205 -12.46 16.36 -14.57
N GLU A 206 -12.99 16.42 -13.35
CA GLU A 206 -14.17 17.22 -13.04
C GLU A 206 -13.86 18.71 -13.13
N LEU A 207 -14.66 19.40 -13.91
CA LEU A 207 -14.66 20.86 -14.00
C LEU A 207 -16.08 21.35 -13.72
N PRO A 208 -16.25 22.47 -13.03
CA PRO A 208 -17.56 23.08 -12.83
C PRO A 208 -18.27 23.27 -14.18
N ASP A 209 -19.50 22.85 -14.26
CA ASP A 209 -20.41 23.02 -15.43
C ASP A 209 -19.94 22.35 -16.74
N VAL A 210 -18.98 21.43 -16.69
CA VAL A 210 -18.51 20.68 -17.86
C VAL A 210 -18.88 19.21 -17.72
N ALA A 211 -19.78 18.73 -18.54
CA ALA A 211 -20.08 17.28 -18.64
C ALA A 211 -18.98 16.58 -19.44
N GLY A 212 -18.45 15.51 -18.89
CA GLY A 212 -17.41 14.70 -19.54
C GLY A 212 -17.21 13.35 -18.81
N PRO A 213 -16.38 12.48 -19.35
CA PRO A 213 -16.07 11.23 -18.68
C PRO A 213 -15.27 11.52 -17.40
N TYR A 214 -15.57 10.78 -16.34
CA TYR A 214 -14.78 10.83 -15.13
C TYR A 214 -13.45 10.10 -15.35
N VAL A 215 -12.36 10.83 -15.24
CA VAL A 215 -10.99 10.32 -15.40
C VAL A 215 -10.17 10.75 -14.20
N VAL A 216 -9.39 9.84 -13.67
CA VAL A 216 -8.37 10.15 -12.65
C VAL A 216 -6.99 9.88 -13.24
N GLY A 217 -6.07 10.81 -13.05
CA GLY A 217 -4.75 10.71 -13.63
C GLY A 217 -3.65 11.34 -12.78
N ALA A 218 -2.43 10.92 -13.07
CA ALA A 218 -1.22 11.53 -12.54
C ALA A 218 -0.28 11.84 -13.70
N LEU A 219 0.28 13.04 -13.70
CA LEU A 219 1.25 13.47 -14.71
C LEU A 219 2.64 13.51 -14.09
N ASN A 220 3.58 12.86 -14.73
CA ASN A 220 5.00 12.97 -14.43
C ASN A 220 5.61 13.99 -15.42
N GLY A 221 5.80 15.22 -14.97
CA GLY A 221 6.30 16.33 -15.78
C GLY A 221 7.16 17.28 -14.98
#